data_a9b5f0f4767824d36a6ada95e89b8475
#
_entry.id   a9b5f0f4767824d36a6ada95e89b8475
#
_cell.length_a   1.000
_cell.length_b   1.000
_cell.length_c   1.000
_cell.angle_alpha   90.00
_cell.angle_beta   90.00
_cell.angle_gamma   90.00
#
_symmetry.space_group_name_H-M   'P 1'
#
loop_
_entity.id
_entity.type
_entity.pdbx_description
1 polymer ?
#
loop_
_entity_poly.entity_id
_entity_poly.type
_entity_poly.pdbx_seq_one_letter_code
_entity_poly.pdbx_strand_id
1 'polypeptide(L)'
;MHHKEHEHWSTLNKDILDIAEKLFKEKGYDHTTFNMIAEELSITRGAIVYHFKNKHSILHSLFEKYFAMLHKYIKESLTENFNYYLYYCIFYIYISREIVKNERNYQLFYHKDYAESWEREKLLDVEESYRLITNNFNKEFDKEELRLAAVMDLGARFRLFKEFTEGDGTLTVEKYSYYRIYLIGVLCRLDEATIEKNISRAFEFADTHIPPTIFLLI
;
A
#
# COMPACT_ATOMS: atom_id res chain seq x y z
N MET A 1 -1.15 -12.87 -8.15
CA MET A 1 -1.11 -13.35 -6.75
C MET A 1 0.27 -13.93 -6.47
N HIS A 2 1.28 -13.06 -6.39
CA HIS A 2 2.59 -13.43 -5.87
C HIS A 2 2.65 -13.08 -4.37
N HIS A 3 1.71 -13.61 -3.57
CA HIS A 3 1.98 -13.86 -2.17
C HIS A 3 2.89 -15.08 -2.10
N LYS A 4 4.15 -14.94 -2.57
CA LYS A 4 5.17 -15.89 -2.24
C LYS A 4 5.50 -15.72 -0.76
N GLU A 5 4.90 -16.62 0.05
CA GLU A 5 5.57 -17.34 1.11
C GLU A 5 6.53 -16.51 1.99
N HIS A 6 5.95 -15.62 2.83
CA HIS A 6 6.64 -15.14 4.03
C HIS A 6 6.66 -16.19 5.16
N GLU A 7 6.43 -17.46 4.83
CA GLU A 7 6.33 -18.53 5.82
C GLU A 7 7.67 -19.01 6.38
N HIS A 8 8.81 -18.52 5.90
CA HIS A 8 10.13 -18.90 6.42
C HIS A 8 11.09 -17.71 6.61
N TRP A 9 10.61 -16.66 7.23
CA TRP A 9 11.55 -15.67 7.74
C TRP A 9 12.27 -16.27 8.95
N SER A 10 13.60 -16.28 8.91
CA SER A 10 14.38 -16.68 10.08
C SER A 10 13.96 -15.79 11.27
N THR A 11 14.04 -16.31 12.48
CA THR A 11 13.75 -15.55 13.71
C THR A 11 14.48 -14.20 13.68
N LEU A 12 15.73 -14.19 13.22
CA LEU A 12 16.54 -12.99 13.10
C LEU A 12 15.96 -11.95 12.12
N ASN A 13 15.40 -12.35 10.98
CA ASN A 13 14.76 -11.39 10.07
C ASN A 13 13.61 -10.66 10.75
N LYS A 14 12.81 -11.41 11.50
CA LYS A 14 11.69 -10.85 12.25
C LYS A 14 12.18 -9.87 13.31
N ASP A 15 13.19 -10.26 14.08
CA ASP A 15 13.78 -9.40 15.12
C ASP A 15 14.37 -8.11 14.52
N ILE A 16 15.05 -8.20 13.37
CA ILE A 16 15.57 -7.03 12.65
C ILE A 16 14.42 -6.09 12.23
N LEU A 17 13.32 -6.61 11.72
CA LEU A 17 12.17 -5.80 11.32
C LEU A 17 11.49 -5.14 12.53
N ASP A 18 11.30 -5.87 13.61
CA ASP A 18 10.63 -5.35 14.80
C ASP A 18 11.46 -4.22 15.46
N ILE A 19 12.79 -4.37 15.51
CA ILE A 19 13.70 -3.31 15.99
C ILE A 19 13.78 -2.13 15.01
N ALA A 20 13.83 -2.41 13.71
CA ALA A 20 13.84 -1.35 12.71
C ALA A 20 12.53 -0.53 12.74
N GLU A 21 11.38 -1.19 12.87
CA GLU A 21 10.08 -0.56 13.04
C GLU A 21 10.07 0.37 14.28
N LYS A 22 10.53 -0.13 15.43
CA LYS A 22 10.67 0.65 16.65
C LYS A 22 11.54 1.90 16.44
N LEU A 23 12.73 1.73 15.85
CA LEU A 23 13.66 2.84 15.62
C LEU A 23 13.13 3.86 14.59
N PHE A 24 12.45 3.39 13.54
CA PHE A 24 11.80 4.29 12.59
C PHE A 24 10.71 5.14 13.27
N LYS A 25 9.95 4.56 14.19
CA LYS A 25 8.96 5.28 15.02
C LYS A 25 9.61 6.31 15.94
N GLU A 26 10.65 5.93 16.66
CA GLU A 26 11.26 6.78 17.69
C GLU A 26 12.13 7.89 17.09
N LYS A 27 12.96 7.56 16.08
CA LYS A 27 14.02 8.43 15.54
C LYS A 27 13.74 8.94 14.12
N GLY A 28 12.80 8.33 13.42
CA GLY A 28 12.54 8.56 12.00
C GLY A 28 13.42 7.69 11.10
N TYR A 29 12.95 7.49 9.87
CA TYR A 29 13.62 6.65 8.88
C TYR A 29 15.04 7.16 8.56
N ASP A 30 15.20 8.44 8.28
CA ASP A 30 16.50 9.01 7.85
C ASP A 30 17.57 8.90 8.93
N HIS A 31 17.19 9.06 10.19
CA HIS A 31 18.11 9.01 11.33
C HIS A 31 18.39 7.59 11.84
N THR A 32 17.67 6.58 11.36
CA THR A 32 17.93 5.18 11.73
C THR A 32 18.98 4.57 10.82
N THR A 33 19.96 3.89 11.43
CA THR A 33 21.06 3.23 10.73
C THR A 33 21.14 1.75 11.05
N PHE A 34 21.82 0.97 10.19
CA PHE A 34 22.09 -0.44 10.46
C PHE A 34 22.90 -0.68 11.73
N ASN A 35 23.80 0.25 12.09
CA ASN A 35 24.56 0.13 13.33
C ASN A 35 23.63 0.20 14.54
N MET A 36 22.66 1.12 14.54
CA MET A 36 21.69 1.23 15.65
C MET A 36 20.83 -0.04 15.80
N ILE A 37 20.39 -0.62 14.68
CA ILE A 37 19.64 -1.88 14.71
C ILE A 37 20.53 -3.02 15.24
N ALA A 38 21.79 -3.06 14.79
CA ALA A 38 22.76 -4.07 15.23
C ALA A 38 23.07 -3.99 16.74
N GLU A 39 23.22 -2.77 17.26
CA GLU A 39 23.44 -2.49 18.69
C GLU A 39 22.26 -2.99 19.54
N GLU A 40 21.02 -2.66 19.16
CA GLU A 40 19.81 -3.10 19.86
C GLU A 40 19.68 -4.62 19.91
N LEU A 41 20.09 -5.31 18.84
CA LEU A 41 20.03 -6.78 18.76
C LEU A 41 21.30 -7.49 19.27
N SER A 42 22.35 -6.75 19.65
CA SER A 42 23.66 -7.30 20.01
C SER A 42 24.25 -8.21 18.92
N ILE A 43 24.10 -7.82 17.65
CA ILE A 43 24.62 -8.52 16.48
C ILE A 43 25.59 -7.64 15.69
N THR A 44 26.25 -8.20 14.69
CA THR A 44 27.09 -7.39 13.79
C THR A 44 26.26 -6.70 12.69
N ARG A 45 26.74 -5.54 12.23
CA ARG A 45 26.18 -4.90 11.03
C ARG A 45 26.17 -5.85 9.82
N GLY A 46 27.21 -6.71 9.71
CA GLY A 46 27.30 -7.70 8.63
C GLY A 46 26.16 -8.72 8.64
N ALA A 47 25.68 -9.12 9.82
CA ALA A 47 24.53 -10.00 9.94
C ALA A 47 23.25 -9.33 9.37
N ILE A 48 23.05 -8.03 9.61
CA ILE A 48 21.91 -7.30 9.03
C ILE A 48 22.05 -7.22 7.51
N VAL A 49 23.24 -6.86 6.99
CA VAL A 49 23.49 -6.73 5.54
C VAL A 49 23.29 -8.06 4.80
N TYR A 50 23.52 -9.19 5.47
CA TYR A 50 23.24 -10.52 4.91
C TYR A 50 21.74 -10.73 4.64
N HIS A 51 20.87 -10.25 5.54
CA HIS A 51 19.42 -10.39 5.41
C HIS A 51 18.78 -9.23 4.61
N PHE A 52 19.29 -8.03 4.79
CA PHE A 52 18.75 -6.81 4.18
C PHE A 52 19.87 -6.00 3.54
N LYS A 53 19.91 -5.93 2.22
CA LYS A 53 20.98 -5.26 1.47
C LYS A 53 21.13 -3.77 1.83
N ASN A 54 20.02 -3.12 2.16
CA ASN A 54 19.97 -1.70 2.52
C ASN A 54 18.77 -1.43 3.43
N LYS A 55 18.69 -0.23 4.00
CA LYS A 55 17.60 0.21 4.88
C LYS A 55 16.25 0.21 4.16
N HIS A 56 16.28 0.47 2.86
CA HIS A 56 15.10 0.45 2.01
C HIS A 56 14.46 -0.95 1.92
N SER A 57 15.25 -2.02 1.81
CA SER A 57 14.71 -3.39 1.81
C SER A 57 14.03 -3.78 3.13
N ILE A 58 14.47 -3.20 4.25
CA ILE A 58 13.76 -3.33 5.54
C ILE A 58 12.38 -2.64 5.46
N LEU A 59 12.37 -1.38 5.00
CA LEU A 59 11.12 -0.62 4.85
C LEU A 59 10.13 -1.32 3.92
N HIS A 60 10.61 -1.84 2.79
CA HIS A 60 9.84 -2.65 1.88
C HIS A 60 9.16 -3.83 2.59
N SER A 61 9.92 -4.58 3.33
CA SER A 61 9.42 -5.75 4.05
C SER A 61 8.38 -5.38 5.13
N LEU A 62 8.52 -4.23 5.76
CA LEU A 62 7.53 -3.72 6.70
C LEU A 62 6.22 -3.34 6.00
N PHE A 63 6.29 -2.73 4.81
CA PHE A 63 5.09 -2.45 4.01
C PHE A 63 4.40 -3.72 3.51
N GLU A 64 5.16 -4.71 3.03
CA GLU A 64 4.60 -6.00 2.62
C GLU A 64 3.85 -6.68 3.78
N LYS A 65 4.45 -6.70 4.98
CA LYS A 65 3.80 -7.21 6.20
C LYS A 65 2.48 -6.47 6.45
N TYR A 66 2.49 -5.14 6.38
CA TYR A 66 1.30 -4.31 6.58
C TYR A 66 0.22 -4.59 5.54
N PHE A 67 0.57 -4.60 4.25
CA PHE A 67 -0.39 -4.87 3.18
C PHE A 67 -0.97 -6.28 3.27
N ALA A 68 -0.16 -7.28 3.60
CA ALA A 68 -0.64 -8.64 3.79
C ALA A 68 -1.67 -8.74 4.93
N MET A 69 -1.43 -8.05 6.04
CA MET A 69 -2.37 -8.00 7.17
C MET A 69 -3.66 -7.28 6.78
N LEU A 70 -3.59 -6.16 6.06
CA LEU A 70 -4.74 -5.41 5.58
C LEU A 70 -5.56 -6.22 4.57
N HIS A 71 -4.90 -6.88 3.64
CA HIS A 71 -5.54 -7.77 2.67
C HIS A 71 -6.27 -8.93 3.37
N LYS A 72 -5.65 -9.53 4.38
CA LYS A 72 -6.27 -10.59 5.18
C LYS A 72 -7.51 -10.06 5.88
N TYR A 73 -7.40 -8.93 6.59
CA TYR A 73 -8.50 -8.31 7.31
C TYR A 73 -9.70 -8.02 6.40
N ILE A 74 -9.48 -7.38 5.25
CA ILE A 74 -10.56 -7.06 4.31
C ILE A 74 -11.22 -8.34 3.80
N LYS A 75 -10.45 -9.38 3.45
CA LYS A 75 -10.99 -10.66 2.97
C LYS A 75 -11.85 -11.37 4.02
N GLU A 76 -11.45 -11.33 5.28
CA GLU A 76 -12.18 -11.97 6.38
C GLU A 76 -13.44 -11.18 6.76
N SER A 77 -13.43 -9.85 6.60
CA SER A 77 -14.54 -8.97 6.98
C SER A 77 -15.55 -8.73 5.85
N LEU A 78 -15.10 -8.75 4.58
CA LEU A 78 -15.97 -8.54 3.43
C LEU A 78 -16.56 -9.86 2.93
N THR A 79 -17.63 -10.33 3.58
CA THR A 79 -18.25 -11.63 3.30
C THR A 79 -19.38 -11.56 2.28
N GLU A 80 -20.07 -10.40 2.16
CA GLU A 80 -21.24 -10.25 1.30
C GLU A 80 -20.95 -9.44 0.04
N ASN A 81 -21.52 -9.88 -1.08
CA ASN A 81 -21.45 -9.18 -2.37
C ASN A 81 -20.02 -8.77 -2.76
N PHE A 82 -19.07 -9.68 -2.52
CA PHE A 82 -17.67 -9.48 -2.88
C PHE A 82 -17.51 -9.21 -4.38
N ASN A 83 -16.76 -8.20 -4.72
CA ASN A 83 -16.13 -8.03 -6.02
C ASN A 83 -14.76 -7.35 -5.85
N TYR A 84 -13.86 -7.57 -6.81
CA TYR A 84 -12.49 -7.06 -6.69
C TYR A 84 -12.41 -5.54 -6.73
N TYR A 85 -13.32 -4.85 -7.42
CA TYR A 85 -13.32 -3.38 -7.41
C TYR A 85 -13.67 -2.84 -6.03
N LEU A 86 -14.74 -3.33 -5.38
CA LEU A 86 -15.08 -2.98 -4.00
C LEU A 86 -13.93 -3.26 -3.04
N TYR A 87 -13.30 -4.44 -3.18
CA TYR A 87 -12.17 -4.85 -2.36
C TYR A 87 -11.00 -3.86 -2.46
N TYR A 88 -10.61 -3.45 -3.67
CA TYR A 88 -9.54 -2.47 -3.87
C TYR A 88 -9.95 -1.07 -3.46
N CYS A 89 -11.22 -0.67 -3.61
CA CYS A 89 -11.72 0.59 -3.06
C CYS A 89 -11.51 0.66 -1.55
N ILE A 90 -11.92 -0.37 -0.81
CA ILE A 90 -11.74 -0.47 0.64
C ILE A 90 -10.24 -0.43 1.01
N PHE A 91 -9.43 -1.21 0.32
CA PHE A 91 -7.98 -1.25 0.54
C PHE A 91 -7.34 0.14 0.40
N TYR A 92 -7.65 0.85 -0.68
CA TYR A 92 -7.07 2.18 -0.92
C TYR A 92 -7.63 3.26 0.01
N ILE A 93 -8.87 3.17 0.50
CA ILE A 93 -9.39 4.07 1.53
C ILE A 93 -8.59 3.91 2.82
N TYR A 94 -8.38 2.67 3.28
CA TYR A 94 -7.57 2.43 4.49
C TYR A 94 -6.13 2.94 4.34
N ILE A 95 -5.48 2.64 3.21
CA ILE A 95 -4.13 3.14 2.92
C ILE A 95 -4.08 4.68 2.92
N SER A 96 -5.03 5.33 2.27
CA SER A 96 -5.09 6.79 2.20
C SER A 96 -5.24 7.42 3.60
N ARG A 97 -6.15 6.87 4.40
CA ARG A 97 -6.39 7.31 5.78
C ARG A 97 -5.15 7.09 6.65
N GLU A 98 -4.43 5.99 6.47
CA GLU A 98 -3.23 5.69 7.25
C GLU A 98 -2.06 6.63 6.88
N ILE A 99 -1.85 6.89 5.61
CA ILE A 99 -0.80 7.79 5.13
C ILE A 99 -0.93 9.20 5.74
N VAL A 100 -2.15 9.71 5.84
CA VAL A 100 -2.39 11.09 6.31
C VAL A 100 -2.48 11.23 7.83
N LYS A 101 -2.47 10.15 8.60
CA LYS A 101 -2.54 10.21 10.06
C LYS A 101 -1.40 11.02 10.67
N ASN A 102 -0.22 10.94 10.08
CA ASN A 102 0.90 11.74 10.49
C ASN A 102 1.89 11.99 9.35
N GLU A 103 2.68 13.07 9.51
CA GLU A 103 3.65 13.50 8.51
C GLU A 103 4.75 12.46 8.23
N ARG A 104 5.12 11.63 9.20
CA ARG A 104 6.16 10.60 9.02
C ARG A 104 5.69 9.45 8.15
N ASN A 105 4.43 8.99 8.31
CA ASN A 105 3.84 7.99 7.41
C ASN A 105 3.86 8.51 5.98
N TYR A 106 3.49 9.76 5.80
CA TYR A 106 3.54 10.45 4.53
C TYR A 106 4.95 10.45 3.93
N GLN A 107 5.97 10.90 4.68
CA GLN A 107 7.36 10.96 4.21
C GLN A 107 7.89 9.59 3.82
N LEU A 108 7.52 8.54 4.54
CA LEU A 108 7.94 7.17 4.25
C LEU A 108 7.34 6.61 2.96
N PHE A 109 6.04 6.83 2.74
CA PHE A 109 5.36 6.36 1.52
C PHE A 109 5.87 7.01 0.24
N TYR A 110 6.38 8.24 0.35
CA TYR A 110 6.82 9.05 -0.78
C TYR A 110 8.31 9.37 -0.75
N HIS A 111 9.06 8.70 0.13
CA HIS A 111 10.51 8.81 0.11
C HIS A 111 11.04 8.46 -1.29
N LYS A 112 11.92 9.32 -1.83
CA LYS A 112 12.41 9.18 -3.20
C LYS A 112 12.98 7.79 -3.50
N ASP A 113 13.80 7.27 -2.60
CA ASP A 113 14.42 5.94 -2.74
C ASP A 113 13.38 4.82 -2.76
N TYR A 114 12.28 5.01 -2.05
CA TYR A 114 11.17 4.08 -2.01
C TYR A 114 10.34 4.12 -3.29
N ALA A 115 10.08 5.30 -3.83
CA ALA A 115 9.32 5.46 -5.06
C ALA A 115 10.01 4.80 -6.26
N GLU A 116 11.32 5.02 -6.44
CA GLU A 116 12.08 4.54 -7.60
C GLU A 116 12.30 3.02 -7.59
N SER A 117 12.54 2.40 -6.44
CA SER A 117 12.80 0.95 -6.37
C SER A 117 11.55 0.08 -6.50
N TRP A 118 10.39 0.66 -6.22
CA TRP A 118 9.10 -0.04 -6.24
C TRP A 118 8.36 0.04 -7.57
N GLU A 119 8.77 0.89 -8.48
CA GLU A 119 8.02 1.11 -9.73
C GLU A 119 7.76 -0.18 -10.51
N ARG A 120 8.75 -1.05 -10.58
CA ARG A 120 8.63 -2.28 -11.37
C ARG A 120 7.75 -3.34 -10.69
N GLU A 121 7.92 -3.54 -9.38
CA GLU A 121 7.14 -4.52 -8.62
C GLU A 121 5.70 -4.05 -8.45
N LYS A 122 5.51 -2.77 -8.11
CA LYS A 122 4.17 -2.15 -8.05
C LYS A 122 3.43 -2.22 -9.37
N LEU A 123 4.12 -2.06 -10.49
CA LEU A 123 3.46 -2.13 -11.80
C LEU A 123 2.82 -3.51 -12.03
N LEU A 124 3.51 -4.60 -11.66
CA LEU A 124 2.98 -5.95 -11.81
C LEU A 124 1.80 -6.20 -10.87
N ASP A 125 1.86 -5.73 -9.64
CA ASP A 125 0.77 -5.88 -8.66
C ASP A 125 -0.46 -5.07 -9.06
N VAL A 126 -0.25 -3.87 -9.57
CA VAL A 126 -1.33 -3.01 -10.08
C VAL A 126 -1.95 -3.60 -11.35
N GLU A 127 -1.14 -4.10 -12.30
CA GLU A 127 -1.60 -4.80 -13.50
C GLU A 127 -2.46 -6.02 -13.14
N GLU A 128 -2.04 -6.81 -12.14
CA GLU A 128 -2.81 -7.95 -11.63
C GLU A 128 -4.13 -7.49 -10.98
N SER A 129 -4.12 -6.39 -10.24
CA SER A 129 -5.34 -5.81 -9.65
C SER A 129 -6.36 -5.43 -10.74
N TYR A 130 -5.90 -4.80 -11.81
CA TYR A 130 -6.73 -4.46 -12.97
C TYR A 130 -7.30 -5.71 -13.64
N ARG A 131 -6.48 -6.75 -13.84
CA ARG A 131 -6.90 -8.03 -14.39
C ARG A 131 -8.01 -8.68 -13.56
N LEU A 132 -7.89 -8.67 -12.23
CA LEU A 132 -8.89 -9.23 -11.33
C LEU A 132 -10.21 -8.45 -11.40
N ILE A 133 -10.15 -7.10 -11.43
CA ILE A 133 -11.33 -6.25 -11.54
C ILE A 133 -12.02 -6.48 -12.89
N THR A 134 -11.30 -6.37 -13.99
CA THR A 134 -11.86 -6.48 -15.33
C THR A 134 -12.51 -7.85 -15.57
N ASN A 135 -11.85 -8.94 -15.16
CA ASN A 135 -12.41 -10.28 -15.22
C ASN A 135 -13.71 -10.41 -14.39
N ASN A 136 -13.75 -9.82 -13.21
CA ASN A 136 -14.92 -9.89 -12.32
C ASN A 136 -16.16 -9.20 -12.92
N PHE A 137 -15.95 -8.19 -13.77
CA PHE A 137 -17.00 -7.46 -14.47
C PHE A 137 -17.16 -7.85 -15.96
N ASN A 138 -16.57 -8.97 -16.37
CA ASN A 138 -16.62 -9.47 -17.76
C ASN A 138 -16.17 -8.40 -18.78
N LYS A 139 -15.14 -7.63 -18.44
CA LYS A 139 -14.52 -6.65 -19.34
C LYS A 139 -13.33 -7.30 -20.03
N GLU A 140 -13.32 -7.23 -21.36
CA GLU A 140 -12.21 -7.73 -22.16
C GLU A 140 -11.09 -6.70 -22.22
N PHE A 141 -9.90 -7.14 -21.81
CA PHE A 141 -8.65 -6.38 -21.87
C PHE A 141 -7.54 -7.31 -22.34
N ASP A 142 -6.76 -6.87 -23.28
CA ASP A 142 -5.51 -7.52 -23.60
C ASP A 142 -4.39 -7.15 -22.61
N LYS A 143 -3.23 -7.78 -22.76
CA LYS A 143 -2.09 -7.57 -21.86
C LYS A 143 -1.55 -6.13 -21.93
N GLU A 144 -1.56 -5.52 -23.11
CA GLU A 144 -1.08 -4.16 -23.32
C GLU A 144 -2.02 -3.15 -22.68
N GLU A 145 -3.32 -3.31 -22.84
CA GLU A 145 -4.35 -2.48 -22.22
C GLU A 145 -4.28 -2.51 -20.69
N LEU A 146 -4.12 -3.70 -20.08
CA LEU A 146 -3.93 -3.83 -18.63
C LEU A 146 -2.68 -3.11 -18.14
N ARG A 147 -1.57 -3.27 -18.87
CA ARG A 147 -0.33 -2.58 -18.55
C ARG A 147 -0.46 -1.06 -18.67
N LEU A 148 -1.11 -0.56 -19.73
CA LEU A 148 -1.32 0.88 -19.90
C LEU A 148 -2.24 1.45 -18.83
N ALA A 149 -3.31 0.75 -18.44
CA ALA A 149 -4.17 1.15 -17.34
C ALA A 149 -3.37 1.26 -16.02
N ALA A 150 -2.52 0.28 -15.72
CA ALA A 150 -1.66 0.29 -14.54
C ALA A 150 -0.64 1.46 -14.57
N VAL A 151 -0.04 1.75 -15.72
CA VAL A 151 0.89 2.90 -15.87
C VAL A 151 0.17 4.23 -15.67
N MET A 152 -1.02 4.39 -16.26
CA MET A 152 -1.82 5.61 -16.09
C MET A 152 -2.24 5.80 -14.63
N ASP A 153 -2.68 4.74 -13.95
CA ASP A 153 -3.03 4.80 -12.52
C ASP A 153 -1.82 5.21 -11.66
N LEU A 154 -0.66 4.60 -11.86
CA LEU A 154 0.54 4.92 -11.09
C LEU A 154 0.96 6.38 -11.29
N GLY A 155 0.92 6.88 -12.53
CA GLY A 155 1.25 8.29 -12.84
C GLY A 155 0.25 9.27 -12.23
N ALA A 156 -1.06 9.00 -12.38
CA ALA A 156 -2.11 9.84 -11.82
C ALA A 156 -2.10 9.84 -10.29
N ARG A 157 -1.86 8.69 -9.68
CA ARG A 157 -1.75 8.52 -8.22
C ARG A 157 -0.68 9.41 -7.61
N PHE A 158 0.50 9.45 -8.22
CA PHE A 158 1.60 10.31 -7.78
C PHE A 158 1.21 11.79 -7.88
N ARG A 159 0.64 12.22 -9.00
CA ARG A 159 0.24 13.62 -9.18
C ARG A 159 -0.90 14.03 -8.27
N LEU A 160 -1.93 13.20 -8.13
CA LEU A 160 -3.06 13.44 -7.24
C LEU A 160 -2.60 13.57 -5.78
N PHE A 161 -1.66 12.74 -5.38
CA PHE A 161 -1.09 12.80 -4.04
C PHE A 161 -0.29 14.09 -3.80
N LYS A 162 0.51 14.51 -4.78
CA LYS A 162 1.23 15.78 -4.71
C LYS A 162 0.25 16.96 -4.58
N GLU A 163 -0.85 16.93 -5.31
CA GLU A 163 -1.91 17.93 -5.21
C GLU A 163 -2.57 17.95 -3.82
N PHE A 164 -2.79 16.76 -3.26
CA PHE A 164 -3.34 16.63 -1.90
C PHE A 164 -2.42 17.26 -0.84
N THR A 165 -1.11 17.15 -0.98
CA THR A 165 -0.13 17.52 0.05
C THR A 165 0.47 18.91 -0.12
N GLU A 166 0.64 19.36 -1.36
CA GLU A 166 1.27 20.64 -1.71
C GLU A 166 0.27 21.64 -2.30
N GLY A 167 -1.00 21.24 -2.50
CA GLY A 167 -2.04 22.08 -3.06
C GLY A 167 -2.59 23.10 -2.05
N ASP A 168 -3.68 23.73 -2.39
CA ASP A 168 -4.33 24.80 -1.61
C ASP A 168 -5.15 24.31 -0.40
N GLY A 169 -5.10 23.01 -0.09
CA GLY A 169 -5.84 22.40 1.02
C GLY A 169 -7.33 22.10 0.72
N THR A 170 -7.79 22.29 -0.50
CA THR A 170 -9.19 22.00 -0.89
C THR A 170 -9.45 20.50 -1.07
N LEU A 171 -8.39 19.70 -1.26
CA LEU A 171 -8.47 18.26 -1.45
C LEU A 171 -8.36 17.56 -0.10
N THR A 172 -9.50 17.18 0.50
CA THR A 172 -9.52 16.38 1.74
C THR A 172 -9.11 14.93 1.48
N VAL A 173 -8.79 14.16 2.53
CA VAL A 173 -8.43 12.74 2.40
C VAL A 173 -9.56 11.91 1.78
N GLU A 174 -10.81 12.25 2.08
CA GLU A 174 -11.99 11.59 1.48
C GLU A 174 -12.07 11.87 -0.01
N LYS A 175 -11.89 13.13 -0.43
CA LYS A 175 -11.86 13.50 -1.85
C LYS A 175 -10.66 12.86 -2.57
N TYR A 176 -9.48 12.88 -1.94
CA TYR A 176 -8.31 12.19 -2.48
C TYR A 176 -8.58 10.70 -2.69
N SER A 177 -9.14 10.02 -1.67
CA SER A 177 -9.49 8.61 -1.75
C SER A 177 -10.54 8.36 -2.83
N TYR A 178 -11.59 9.19 -2.88
CA TYR A 178 -12.65 9.10 -3.89
C TYR A 178 -12.08 9.16 -5.31
N TYR A 179 -11.34 10.21 -5.66
CA TYR A 179 -10.81 10.36 -7.02
C TYR A 179 -9.81 9.28 -7.40
N ARG A 180 -9.03 8.80 -6.45
CA ARG A 180 -8.13 7.69 -6.67
C ARG A 180 -8.84 6.40 -7.05
N ILE A 181 -9.88 6.02 -6.30
CA ILE A 181 -10.64 4.79 -6.56
C ILE A 181 -11.61 4.95 -7.74
N TYR A 182 -12.14 6.14 -7.96
CA TYR A 182 -12.93 6.46 -9.14
C TYR A 182 -12.14 6.24 -10.43
N LEU A 183 -10.91 6.72 -10.49
CA LEU A 183 -10.01 6.52 -11.62
C LEU A 183 -9.81 5.04 -11.96
N ILE A 184 -9.65 4.17 -10.96
CA ILE A 184 -9.53 2.72 -11.17
C ILE A 184 -10.77 2.18 -11.88
N GLY A 185 -11.97 2.57 -11.45
CA GLY A 185 -13.22 2.17 -12.10
C GLY A 185 -13.30 2.60 -13.56
N VAL A 186 -12.92 3.84 -13.84
CA VAL A 186 -12.88 4.40 -15.20
C VAL A 186 -11.88 3.64 -16.08
N LEU A 187 -10.67 3.41 -15.59
CA LEU A 187 -9.64 2.66 -16.30
C LEU A 187 -10.03 1.19 -16.53
N CYS A 188 -10.87 0.61 -15.67
CA CYS A 188 -11.47 -0.72 -15.87
C CYS A 188 -12.72 -0.71 -16.77
N ARG A 189 -13.10 0.43 -17.35
CA ARG A 189 -14.30 0.60 -18.20
C ARG A 189 -15.60 0.19 -17.48
N LEU A 190 -15.70 0.44 -16.18
CA LEU A 190 -16.94 0.25 -15.45
C LEU A 190 -17.88 1.42 -15.74
N ASP A 191 -19.19 1.15 -15.72
CA ASP A 191 -20.20 2.21 -15.81
C ASP A 191 -20.25 3.03 -14.51
N GLU A 192 -20.67 4.27 -14.63
CA GLU A 192 -20.67 5.24 -13.52
C GLU A 192 -21.51 4.76 -12.33
N ALA A 193 -22.67 4.14 -12.59
CA ALA A 193 -23.53 3.63 -11.53
C ALA A 193 -22.85 2.50 -10.73
N THR A 194 -22.10 1.64 -11.42
CA THR A 194 -21.28 0.59 -10.79
C THR A 194 -20.14 1.20 -9.97
N ILE A 195 -19.46 2.21 -10.50
CA ILE A 195 -18.37 2.93 -9.81
C ILE A 195 -18.92 3.55 -8.52
N GLU A 196 -19.92 4.40 -8.60
CA GLU A 196 -20.47 5.12 -7.46
C GLU A 196 -21.04 4.19 -6.38
N LYS A 197 -21.75 3.14 -6.77
CA LYS A 197 -22.26 2.12 -5.85
C LYS A 197 -21.15 1.47 -5.05
N ASN A 198 -20.06 1.08 -5.69
CA ASN A 198 -18.95 0.41 -4.99
C ASN A 198 -18.16 1.39 -4.13
N ILE A 199 -17.96 2.63 -4.57
CA ILE A 199 -17.30 3.68 -3.79
C ILE A 199 -18.11 3.97 -2.51
N SER A 200 -19.41 4.20 -2.63
CA SER A 200 -20.29 4.44 -1.47
C SER A 200 -20.21 3.30 -0.45
N ARG A 201 -20.31 2.05 -0.91
CA ARG A 201 -20.18 0.87 -0.08
C ARG A 201 -18.79 0.74 0.56
N ALA A 202 -17.75 1.12 -0.14
CA ALA A 202 -16.39 1.05 0.38
C ALA A 202 -16.16 2.06 1.52
N PHE A 203 -16.66 3.27 1.40
CA PHE A 203 -16.63 4.26 2.49
C PHE A 203 -17.46 3.80 3.68
N GLU A 204 -18.71 3.35 3.48
CA GLU A 204 -19.56 2.80 4.54
C GLU A 204 -18.88 1.64 5.27
N PHE A 205 -18.25 0.73 4.52
CA PHE A 205 -17.48 -0.36 5.10
C PHE A 205 -16.29 0.16 5.92
N ALA A 206 -15.51 1.07 5.38
CA ALA A 206 -14.33 1.61 6.06
C ALA A 206 -14.66 2.46 7.29
N ASP A 207 -15.87 3.01 7.38
CA ASP A 207 -16.35 3.78 8.52
C ASP A 207 -16.87 2.87 9.66
N THR A 208 -17.38 1.69 9.31
CA THR A 208 -17.97 0.74 10.26
C THR A 208 -17.03 -0.38 10.69
N HIS A 209 -16.01 -0.68 9.89
CA HIS A 209 -15.04 -1.74 10.12
C HIS A 209 -13.66 -1.13 10.31
N ILE A 210 -13.25 -0.96 11.57
CA ILE A 210 -11.91 -0.44 11.90
C ILE A 210 -10.96 -1.63 11.90
N PRO A 211 -9.94 -1.66 11.02
CA PRO A 211 -8.94 -2.71 11.05
C PRO A 211 -8.24 -2.71 12.41
N PRO A 212 -7.89 -3.88 12.98
CA PRO A 212 -7.05 -3.92 14.16
C PRO A 212 -5.83 -3.05 13.88
N THR A 213 -5.36 -2.33 14.89
CA THR A 213 -4.33 -1.30 14.76
C THR A 213 -3.10 -1.86 14.05
N ILE A 214 -3.13 -1.82 12.75
CA ILE A 214 -2.05 -2.21 11.86
C ILE A 214 -1.30 -0.92 11.63
N PHE A 215 -0.38 -0.60 12.56
CA PHE A 215 0.43 0.61 12.41
C PHE A 215 1.33 0.46 11.19
N LEU A 216 1.11 1.32 10.22
CA LEU A 216 2.16 1.70 9.34
C LEU A 216 3.03 2.70 10.10
N LEU A 217 4.01 2.16 10.81
CA LEU A 217 5.17 2.85 11.33
C LEU A 217 5.00 3.94 12.41
N ILE A 218 3.83 4.48 12.73
CA ILE A 218 3.77 5.38 13.93
C ILE A 218 2.39 5.41 14.56
#